data_fc403f76d498995d6b90fbdca82f7f49
#
_entry.id   fc403f76d498995d6b90fbdca82f7f49
#
_cell.length_a   1.000
_cell.length_b   1.000
_cell.length_c   1.000
_cell.angle_alpha   90.00
_cell.angle_beta   90.00
_cell.angle_gamma   90.00
#
_symmetry.space_group_name_H-M   'P 1'
#
loop_
_entity.id
_entity.type
_entity.pdbx_description
1 polymer ?
#
loop_
_entity_poly.entity_id
_entity_poly.type
_entity_poly.pdbx_seq_one_letter_code
_entity_poly.pdbx_strand_id
1 'polypeptide(L)'
;MALDSRGEAMKAREPSRLPTDVYLSFVSSLFGNRGTLITGVVVHVIWCAIVFSYTGSEFYLFAAAGFALVFALRFYEFLRFDRVDKHPLTDAQIAQWERRYVAGATLTALLLGTTSGHAMLVLRDSFVAFTCVAMTMGSMMSIVGRNYGSRWAVDYQTLGCCIPII
;
A
#
# COMPACT_ATOMS: atom_id res chain seq x y z
N MET A 1 -39.37 35.46 -21.34
CA MET A 1 -39.60 34.09 -20.87
C MET A 1 -38.46 33.23 -21.39
N ALA A 2 -37.21 33.46 -20.86
CA ALA A 2 -36.00 32.77 -21.28
C ALA A 2 -34.91 32.90 -20.20
N LEU A 3 -35.20 32.50 -18.96
CA LEU A 3 -34.25 32.59 -17.82
C LEU A 3 -34.15 31.28 -17.01
N ASP A 4 -34.74 30.19 -17.48
CA ASP A 4 -34.77 28.94 -16.67
C ASP A 4 -33.83 27.82 -17.15
N SER A 5 -33.17 27.99 -18.29
CA SER A 5 -32.23 26.96 -18.79
C SER A 5 -30.83 27.02 -18.20
N ARG A 6 -30.47 28.06 -17.44
CA ARG A 6 -29.16 28.16 -16.74
C ARG A 6 -29.16 27.57 -15.34
N GLY A 7 -30.31 27.41 -14.71
CA GLY A 7 -30.44 26.85 -13.37
C GLY A 7 -30.26 25.32 -13.34
N GLU A 8 -30.59 24.62 -14.41
CA GLU A 8 -30.44 23.17 -14.49
C GLU A 8 -29.03 22.72 -14.86
N ALA A 9 -28.24 23.55 -15.52
CA ALA A 9 -26.87 23.22 -15.91
C ALA A 9 -25.85 23.23 -14.74
N MET A 10 -26.28 23.78 -13.58
CA MET A 10 -25.45 23.91 -12.38
C MET A 10 -25.89 23.00 -11.24
N LYS A 11 -26.72 21.99 -11.53
CA LYS A 11 -26.81 20.82 -10.67
C LYS A 11 -25.45 20.14 -10.74
N ALA A 12 -24.61 20.48 -9.76
CA ALA A 12 -23.28 19.94 -9.58
C ALA A 12 -23.35 18.44 -9.90
N ARG A 13 -22.59 18.03 -10.90
CA ARG A 13 -22.30 16.62 -11.17
C ARG A 13 -21.78 16.07 -9.86
N GLU A 14 -22.66 15.44 -9.05
CA GLU A 14 -22.19 14.60 -7.95
C GLU A 14 -21.12 13.72 -8.54
N PRO A 15 -19.93 13.63 -7.91
CA PRO A 15 -18.89 12.76 -8.40
C PRO A 15 -19.57 11.39 -8.57
N SER A 16 -19.62 10.89 -9.79
CA SER A 16 -20.32 9.68 -10.16
C SER A 16 -19.82 8.56 -9.27
N ARG A 17 -20.59 8.21 -8.22
CA ARG A 17 -20.29 7.06 -7.40
C ARG A 17 -20.34 5.87 -8.32
N LEU A 18 -19.27 5.09 -8.34
CA LEU A 18 -19.24 3.84 -9.08
C LEU A 18 -20.44 2.98 -8.63
N PRO A 19 -21.08 2.25 -9.52
CA PRO A 19 -22.04 1.22 -9.12
C PRO A 19 -21.43 0.30 -8.07
N THR A 20 -22.22 -0.09 -7.05
CA THR A 20 -21.72 -0.88 -5.89
C THR A 20 -21.03 -2.17 -6.31
N ASP A 21 -21.51 -2.84 -7.36
CA ASP A 21 -20.93 -4.05 -7.93
C ASP A 21 -19.54 -3.80 -8.56
N VAL A 22 -19.38 -2.68 -9.25
CA VAL A 22 -18.08 -2.25 -9.83
C VAL A 22 -17.09 -1.90 -8.71
N TYR A 23 -17.55 -1.17 -7.69
CA TYR A 23 -16.72 -0.82 -6.54
C TYR A 23 -16.30 -2.07 -5.74
N LEU A 24 -17.21 -3.01 -5.51
CA LEU A 24 -16.91 -4.29 -4.88
C LEU A 24 -15.90 -5.12 -5.69
N SER A 25 -16.08 -5.18 -7.02
CA SER A 25 -15.14 -5.87 -7.90
C SER A 25 -13.74 -5.28 -7.82
N PHE A 26 -13.64 -3.93 -7.80
CA PHE A 26 -12.38 -3.23 -7.63
C PHE A 26 -11.73 -3.57 -6.28
N VAL A 27 -12.46 -3.42 -5.16
CA VAL A 27 -11.90 -3.74 -3.83
C VAL A 27 -11.52 -5.22 -3.73
N SER A 28 -12.31 -6.12 -4.29
CA SER A 28 -12.00 -7.56 -4.34
C SER A 28 -10.70 -7.85 -5.09
N SER A 29 -10.39 -7.10 -6.15
CA SER A 29 -9.13 -7.24 -6.88
C SER A 29 -7.89 -6.89 -6.03
N LEU A 30 -8.02 -5.96 -5.08
CA LEU A 30 -6.95 -5.60 -4.15
C LEU A 30 -6.57 -6.78 -3.24
N PHE A 31 -7.55 -7.60 -2.84
CA PHE A 31 -7.36 -8.79 -2.00
C PHE A 31 -7.07 -10.07 -2.81
N GLY A 32 -7.14 -10.03 -4.13
CA GLY A 32 -7.01 -11.22 -5.00
C GLY A 32 -5.57 -11.75 -5.14
N ASN A 33 -4.55 -10.92 -4.95
CA ASN A 33 -3.17 -11.29 -5.29
C ASN A 33 -2.30 -11.60 -4.06
N ARG A 34 -2.52 -12.78 -3.47
CA ARG A 34 -1.75 -13.28 -2.32
C ARG A 34 -0.30 -13.60 -2.66
N GLY A 35 -0.06 -14.10 -3.88
CA GLY A 35 1.28 -14.46 -4.32
C GLY A 35 2.23 -13.26 -4.28
N THR A 36 1.79 -12.11 -4.78
CA THR A 36 2.60 -10.86 -4.72
C THR A 36 2.87 -10.42 -3.28
N LEU A 37 1.90 -10.60 -2.37
CA LEU A 37 2.09 -10.27 -0.96
C LEU A 37 3.16 -11.17 -0.32
N ILE A 38 3.10 -12.48 -0.57
CA ILE A 38 4.08 -13.46 -0.05
C ILE A 38 5.47 -13.19 -0.64
N THR A 39 5.57 -13.06 -1.95
CA THR A 39 6.85 -12.76 -2.61
C THR A 39 7.45 -11.46 -2.08
N GLY A 40 6.62 -10.42 -1.91
CA GLY A 40 7.06 -9.14 -1.36
C GLY A 40 7.71 -9.30 0.02
N VAL A 41 7.06 -9.96 0.98
CA VAL A 41 7.64 -10.11 2.32
C VAL A 41 8.91 -10.96 2.31
N VAL A 42 8.91 -12.06 1.56
CA VAL A 42 10.09 -12.95 1.48
C VAL A 42 11.30 -12.17 0.96
N VAL A 43 11.14 -11.41 -0.12
CA VAL A 43 12.21 -10.59 -0.70
C VAL A 43 12.71 -9.54 0.30
N HIS A 44 11.81 -8.83 1.01
CA HIS A 44 12.23 -7.80 1.96
C HIS A 44 12.89 -8.36 3.21
N VAL A 45 12.41 -9.51 3.74
CA VAL A 45 13.04 -10.19 4.89
C VAL A 45 14.43 -10.70 4.52
N ILE A 46 14.58 -11.36 3.36
CA ILE A 46 15.89 -11.82 2.87
C ILE A 46 16.82 -10.63 2.68
N TRP A 47 16.35 -9.57 2.06
CA TRP A 47 17.12 -8.36 1.87
C TRP A 47 17.62 -7.77 3.20
N CYS A 48 16.73 -7.62 4.19
CA CYS A 48 17.13 -7.14 5.52
C CYS A 48 18.18 -8.06 6.17
N ALA A 49 18.05 -9.39 6.03
CA ALA A 49 19.03 -10.34 6.53
C ALA A 49 20.40 -10.19 5.84
N ILE A 50 20.43 -9.97 4.53
CA ILE A 50 21.67 -9.69 3.78
C ILE A 50 22.31 -8.40 4.27
N VAL A 51 21.56 -7.31 4.41
CA VAL A 51 22.11 -6.04 4.89
C VAL A 51 22.60 -6.15 6.32
N PHE A 52 21.87 -6.84 7.21
CA PHE A 52 22.36 -7.13 8.56
C PHE A 52 23.67 -7.89 8.53
N SER A 53 23.79 -8.97 7.75
CA SER A 53 25.00 -9.78 7.63
C SER A 53 26.20 -8.97 7.08
N TYR A 54 25.93 -8.00 6.23
CA TYR A 54 26.96 -7.14 5.63
C TYR A 54 27.40 -6.01 6.55
N THR A 55 26.45 -5.38 7.27
CA THR A 55 26.71 -4.15 8.05
C THR A 55 26.80 -4.37 9.55
N GLY A 56 26.30 -5.49 10.08
CA GLY A 56 26.11 -5.75 11.51
C GLY A 56 25.03 -4.88 12.17
N SER A 57 24.29 -4.05 11.41
CA SER A 57 23.30 -3.14 11.97
C SER A 57 22.02 -3.88 12.40
N GLU A 58 21.79 -3.95 13.71
CA GLU A 58 20.61 -4.61 14.31
C GLU A 58 19.28 -4.00 13.83
N PHE A 59 19.29 -2.75 13.37
CA PHE A 59 18.12 -2.10 12.80
C PHE A 59 17.45 -2.97 11.71
N TYR A 60 18.23 -3.66 10.86
CA TYR A 60 17.69 -4.49 9.80
C TYR A 60 17.07 -5.81 10.29
N LEU A 61 17.45 -6.30 11.48
CA LEU A 61 16.73 -7.40 12.12
C LEU A 61 15.34 -6.94 12.60
N PHE A 62 15.26 -5.75 13.22
CA PHE A 62 13.98 -5.17 13.63
C PHE A 62 13.11 -4.83 12.41
N ALA A 63 13.71 -4.34 11.32
CA ALA A 63 13.00 -4.09 10.06
C ALA A 63 12.46 -5.40 9.46
N ALA A 64 13.23 -6.48 9.43
CA ALA A 64 12.78 -7.80 8.98
C ALA A 64 11.59 -8.30 9.80
N ALA A 65 11.67 -8.19 11.14
CA ALA A 65 10.56 -8.55 12.04
C ALA A 65 9.32 -7.66 11.77
N GLY A 66 9.53 -6.36 11.53
CA GLY A 66 8.47 -5.43 11.15
C GLY A 66 7.77 -5.83 9.85
N PHE A 67 8.53 -6.17 8.80
CA PHE A 67 7.96 -6.68 7.54
C PHE A 67 7.17 -7.96 7.75
N ALA A 68 7.70 -8.91 8.52
CA ALA A 68 7.01 -10.17 8.83
C ALA A 68 5.70 -9.92 9.61
N LEU A 69 5.71 -9.00 10.59
CA LEU A 69 4.53 -8.64 11.37
C LEU A 69 3.46 -7.98 10.50
N VAL A 70 3.84 -6.97 9.70
CA VAL A 70 2.90 -6.27 8.80
C VAL A 70 2.33 -7.25 7.77
N PHE A 71 3.15 -8.18 7.27
CA PHE A 71 2.68 -9.25 6.40
C PHE A 71 1.64 -10.12 7.11
N ALA A 72 1.91 -10.59 8.32
CA ALA A 72 0.98 -11.45 9.07
C ALA A 72 -0.36 -10.74 9.29
N LEU A 73 -0.34 -9.45 9.65
CA LEU A 73 -1.55 -8.64 9.81
C LEU A 73 -2.33 -8.50 8.49
N ARG A 74 -1.63 -8.19 7.38
CA ARG A 74 -2.25 -8.09 6.05
C ARG A 74 -2.80 -9.44 5.59
N PHE A 75 -2.05 -10.52 5.79
CA PHE A 75 -2.49 -11.86 5.41
C PHE A 75 -3.74 -12.27 6.20
N TYR A 76 -3.79 -11.93 7.49
CA TYR A 76 -5.00 -12.13 8.30
C TYR A 76 -6.21 -11.36 7.75
N GLU A 77 -6.04 -10.08 7.35
CA GLU A 77 -7.11 -9.29 6.72
C GLU A 77 -7.57 -9.89 5.38
N PHE A 78 -6.65 -10.46 4.59
CA PHE A 78 -7.00 -11.19 3.36
C PHE A 78 -7.86 -12.42 3.66
N LEU A 79 -7.49 -13.23 4.67
CA LEU A 79 -8.28 -14.39 5.09
C LEU A 79 -9.66 -13.98 5.63
N ARG A 80 -9.74 -12.85 6.34
CA ARG A 80 -11.03 -12.30 6.81
C ARG A 80 -11.90 -11.87 5.64
N PHE A 81 -11.35 -11.14 4.67
CA PHE A 81 -12.09 -10.69 3.50
C PHE A 81 -12.68 -11.85 2.71
N ASP A 82 -11.95 -12.97 2.60
CA ASP A 82 -12.45 -14.15 1.88
C ASP A 82 -13.64 -14.83 2.56
N ARG A 83 -13.72 -14.73 3.89
CA ARG A 83 -14.81 -15.34 4.68
C ARG A 83 -16.08 -14.49 4.71
N VAL A 84 -15.99 -13.24 4.24
CA VAL A 84 -17.17 -12.35 4.22
C VAL A 84 -18.05 -12.72 3.03
N ASP A 85 -19.35 -12.87 3.29
CA ASP A 85 -20.32 -12.95 2.23
C ASP A 85 -20.36 -11.61 1.48
N LYS A 86 -20.04 -11.67 0.20
CA LYS A 86 -19.89 -10.47 -0.65
C LYS A 86 -21.23 -9.91 -1.11
N HIS A 87 -22.31 -10.64 -0.92
CA HIS A 87 -23.67 -10.24 -1.20
C HIS A 87 -24.52 -10.39 0.08
N PRO A 88 -24.98 -9.31 0.72
CA PRO A 88 -25.18 -7.93 0.26
C PRO A 88 -24.28 -6.90 1.03
N LEU A 89 -23.07 -6.63 0.55
CA LEU A 89 -22.24 -5.58 1.16
C LEU A 89 -22.74 -4.19 0.76
N THR A 90 -22.85 -3.30 1.75
CA THR A 90 -23.12 -1.87 1.53
C THR A 90 -21.84 -1.13 1.12
N ASP A 91 -21.97 0.02 0.43
CA ASP A 91 -20.83 0.86 0.04
C ASP A 91 -19.97 1.25 1.24
N ALA A 92 -20.57 1.47 2.41
CA ALA A 92 -19.84 1.80 3.63
C ALA A 92 -18.95 0.63 4.13
N GLN A 93 -19.44 -0.61 3.99
CA GLN A 93 -18.69 -1.81 4.34
C GLN A 93 -17.55 -2.07 3.34
N ILE A 94 -17.80 -1.86 2.05
CA ILE A 94 -16.76 -1.96 1.01
C ILE A 94 -15.67 -0.93 1.26
N ALA A 95 -16.03 0.33 1.55
CA ALA A 95 -15.08 1.39 1.90
C ALA A 95 -14.26 1.08 3.17
N GLN A 96 -14.83 0.37 4.14
CA GLN A 96 -14.10 -0.07 5.32
C GLN A 96 -13.01 -1.10 4.97
N TRP A 97 -13.28 -2.03 4.06
CA TRP A 97 -12.30 -2.99 3.57
C TRP A 97 -11.19 -2.30 2.77
N GLU A 98 -11.53 -1.35 1.90
CA GLU A 98 -10.54 -0.54 1.19
C GLU A 98 -9.61 0.19 2.17
N ARG A 99 -10.14 0.85 3.20
CA ARG A 99 -9.33 1.54 4.23
C ARG A 99 -8.38 0.60 4.97
N ARG A 100 -8.82 -0.61 5.32
CA ARG A 100 -7.95 -1.62 5.96
C ARG A 100 -6.82 -2.05 5.05
N TYR A 101 -7.14 -2.28 3.77
CA TYR A 101 -6.12 -2.58 2.77
C TYR A 101 -5.09 -1.44 2.65
N VAL A 102 -5.57 -0.20 2.51
CA VAL A 102 -4.73 1.00 2.41
C VAL A 102 -3.85 1.16 3.64
N ALA A 103 -4.39 0.99 4.85
CA ALA A 103 -3.61 1.08 6.09
C ALA A 103 -2.46 0.07 6.13
N GLY A 104 -2.71 -1.20 5.81
CA GLY A 104 -1.67 -2.23 5.75
C GLY A 104 -0.61 -1.96 4.68
N ALA A 105 -1.03 -1.44 3.52
CA ALA A 105 -0.14 -1.07 2.43
C ALA A 105 0.73 0.14 2.78
N THR A 106 0.17 1.14 3.49
CA THR A 106 0.89 2.32 3.99
C THR A 106 1.95 1.93 5.03
N LEU A 107 1.62 1.00 5.95
CA LEU A 107 2.61 0.49 6.90
C LEU A 107 3.80 -0.18 6.20
N THR A 108 3.54 -0.96 5.14
CA THR A 108 4.61 -1.53 4.31
C THR A 108 5.46 -0.44 3.66
N ALA A 109 4.82 0.60 3.13
CA ALA A 109 5.50 1.74 2.51
C ALA A 109 6.36 2.52 3.50
N LEU A 110 5.88 2.73 4.73
CA LEU A 110 6.64 3.35 5.82
C LEU A 110 7.89 2.53 6.17
N LEU A 111 7.79 1.21 6.27
CA LEU A 111 8.94 0.35 6.51
C LEU A 111 9.97 0.45 5.37
N LEU A 112 9.54 0.47 4.12
CA LEU A 112 10.40 0.67 2.96
C LEU A 112 11.13 2.02 3.00
N GLY A 113 10.39 3.10 3.26
CA GLY A 113 10.97 4.43 3.41
C GLY A 113 11.96 4.50 4.57
N THR A 114 11.59 3.92 5.73
CA THR A 114 12.45 3.91 6.92
C THR A 114 13.75 3.12 6.70
N THR A 115 13.71 1.97 6.02
CA THR A 115 14.92 1.21 5.68
C THR A 115 15.83 1.98 4.74
N SER A 116 15.27 2.67 3.74
CA SER A 116 16.02 3.52 2.81
C SER A 116 16.60 4.76 3.52
N GLY A 117 15.81 5.45 4.34
CA GLY A 117 16.27 6.60 5.13
C GLY A 117 17.40 6.22 6.07
N HIS A 118 17.28 5.09 6.79
CA HIS A 118 18.36 4.59 7.66
C HIS A 118 19.63 4.28 6.87
N ALA A 119 19.52 3.65 5.69
CA ALA A 119 20.68 3.36 4.84
C ALA A 119 21.42 4.63 4.40
N MET A 120 20.65 5.66 4.01
CA MET A 120 21.21 6.92 3.50
C MET A 120 21.76 7.83 4.60
N LEU A 121 21.06 7.95 5.72
CA LEU A 121 21.34 8.97 6.74
C LEU A 121 22.22 8.44 7.88
N VAL A 122 22.06 7.17 8.24
CA VAL A 122 22.74 6.56 9.40
C VAL A 122 23.94 5.73 8.97
N LEU A 123 23.73 4.72 8.12
CA LEU A 123 24.83 3.85 7.66
C LEU A 123 25.80 4.59 6.74
N ARG A 124 25.28 5.47 5.88
CA ARG A 124 26.04 6.21 4.86
C ARG A 124 26.87 5.31 3.94
N ASP A 125 26.45 4.06 3.79
CA ASP A 125 27.03 3.10 2.87
C ASP A 125 26.33 3.21 1.50
N SER A 126 27.08 3.58 0.48
CA SER A 126 26.53 3.86 -0.86
C SER A 126 25.89 2.62 -1.50
N PHE A 127 26.44 1.42 -1.26
CA PHE A 127 25.90 0.19 -1.82
C PHE A 127 24.56 -0.16 -1.15
N VAL A 128 24.49 -0.09 0.18
CA VAL A 128 23.25 -0.34 0.93
C VAL A 128 22.21 0.70 0.59
N ALA A 129 22.59 1.99 0.55
CA ALA A 129 21.67 3.07 0.19
C ALA A 129 21.08 2.87 -1.21
N PHE A 130 21.93 2.62 -2.22
CA PHE A 130 21.47 2.39 -3.59
C PHE A 130 20.52 1.20 -3.69
N THR A 131 20.86 0.08 -3.06
CA THR A 131 20.04 -1.14 -3.13
C THR A 131 18.74 -1.00 -2.34
N CYS A 132 18.72 -0.33 -1.19
CA CYS A 132 17.48 -0.01 -0.46
C CYS A 132 16.55 0.89 -1.28
N VAL A 133 17.09 1.95 -1.89
CA VAL A 133 16.30 2.84 -2.76
C VAL A 133 15.76 2.09 -3.99
N ALA A 134 16.60 1.26 -4.64
CA ALA A 134 16.16 0.46 -5.79
C ALA A 134 15.04 -0.52 -5.41
N MET A 135 15.13 -1.18 -4.25
CA MET A 135 14.09 -2.06 -3.72
C MET A 135 12.79 -1.30 -3.41
N THR A 136 12.92 -0.11 -2.82
CA THR A 136 11.77 0.75 -2.53
C THR A 136 11.09 1.21 -3.82
N MET A 137 11.84 1.68 -4.81
CA MET A 137 11.30 2.10 -6.11
C MET A 137 10.63 0.94 -6.85
N GLY A 138 11.28 -0.24 -6.92
CA GLY A 138 10.69 -1.42 -7.53
C GLY A 138 9.38 -1.86 -6.87
N SER A 139 9.34 -1.80 -5.53
CA SER A 139 8.13 -2.09 -4.76
C SER A 139 7.03 -1.06 -5.02
N MET A 140 7.38 0.24 -5.07
CA MET A 140 6.43 1.32 -5.37
C MET A 140 5.85 1.20 -6.78
N MET A 141 6.66 0.91 -7.79
CA MET A 141 6.16 0.69 -9.16
C MET A 141 5.15 -0.46 -9.21
N SER A 142 5.44 -1.57 -8.52
CA SER A 142 4.52 -2.71 -8.42
C SER A 142 3.21 -2.36 -7.70
N ILE A 143 3.30 -1.56 -6.63
CA ILE A 143 2.16 -1.11 -5.82
C ILE A 143 1.29 -0.14 -6.60
N VAL A 144 1.89 0.90 -7.21
CA VAL A 144 1.16 1.91 -8.00
C VAL A 144 0.49 1.27 -9.21
N GLY A 145 1.19 0.40 -9.94
CA GLY A 145 0.62 -0.30 -11.09
C GLY A 145 -0.60 -1.16 -10.74
N ARG A 146 -0.71 -1.66 -9.51
CA ARG A 146 -1.85 -2.44 -9.03
C ARG A 146 -2.96 -1.60 -8.43
N ASN A 147 -2.61 -0.51 -7.76
CA ASN A 147 -3.54 0.30 -6.96
C ASN A 147 -3.98 1.60 -7.65
N TYR A 148 -3.67 1.76 -8.94
CA TYR A 148 -3.97 3.00 -9.69
C TYR A 148 -5.46 3.43 -9.62
N GLY A 149 -6.37 2.49 -9.37
CA GLY A 149 -7.81 2.78 -9.20
C GLY A 149 -8.17 3.44 -7.87
N SER A 150 -7.29 3.39 -6.85
CA SER A 150 -7.51 4.05 -5.56
C SER A 150 -6.50 5.18 -5.35
N ARG A 151 -6.95 6.43 -5.52
CA ARG A 151 -6.09 7.62 -5.28
C ARG A 151 -5.54 7.62 -3.87
N TRP A 152 -6.37 7.29 -2.88
CA TRP A 152 -5.96 7.21 -1.48
C TRP A 152 -4.84 6.20 -1.25
N ALA A 153 -4.92 5.02 -1.88
CA ALA A 153 -3.87 4.01 -1.78
C ALA A 153 -2.53 4.53 -2.32
N VAL A 154 -2.55 5.17 -3.49
CA VAL A 154 -1.34 5.71 -4.11
C VAL A 154 -0.76 6.84 -3.28
N ASP A 155 -1.58 7.83 -2.85
CA ASP A 155 -1.13 8.99 -2.10
C ASP A 155 -0.50 8.59 -0.76
N TYR A 156 -1.19 7.77 0.05
CA TYR A 156 -0.68 7.34 1.36
C TYR A 156 0.57 6.47 1.25
N GLN A 157 0.68 5.63 0.24
CA GLN A 157 1.86 4.80 0.04
C GLN A 157 3.06 5.64 -0.42
N THR A 158 2.84 6.59 -1.32
CA THR A 158 3.89 7.51 -1.77
C THR A 158 4.41 8.34 -0.59
N LEU A 159 3.50 8.93 0.21
CA LEU A 159 3.88 9.67 1.41
C LEU A 159 4.63 8.77 2.41
N GLY A 160 4.14 7.55 2.65
CA GLY A 160 4.78 6.59 3.54
C GLY A 160 6.20 6.24 3.14
N CYS A 161 6.49 6.13 1.85
CA CYS A 161 7.85 5.89 1.37
C CYS A 161 8.74 7.14 1.43
N CYS A 162 8.19 8.33 1.14
CA CYS A 162 8.99 9.55 1.01
C CYS A 162 9.30 10.21 2.36
N ILE A 163 8.32 10.26 3.29
CA ILE A 163 8.48 10.95 4.58
C ILE A 163 9.74 10.50 5.36
N PRO A 164 10.06 9.20 5.48
CA PRO A 164 11.24 8.79 6.24
C PRO A 164 12.58 9.10 5.56
N ILE A 165 12.57 9.54 4.30
CA ILE A 165 13.76 9.84 3.52
C ILE A 165 14.10 11.34 3.59
N ILE A 166 13.11 12.17 3.89
CA ILE A 166 13.27 13.64 4.01
C ILE A 166 13.71 14.03 5.42
#